data_4bf9e9561c13caf5c17931df79cd7863
#
_entry.id   4bf9e9561c13caf5c17931df79cd7863
#
_cell.length_a   1.000
_cell.length_b   1.000
_cell.length_c   1.000
_cell.angle_alpha   90.00
_cell.angle_beta   90.00
_cell.angle_gamma   90.00
#
_symmetry.space_group_name_H-M   'P 1'
#
loop_
_entity.id
_entity.type
_entity.pdbx_description
1 polymer ?
#
loop_
_entity_poly.entity_id
_entity_poly.type
_entity_poly.pdbx_seq_one_letter_code
_entity_poly.pdbx_strand_id
1 'polypeptide(L)'
;MNIAYRFRIYPNREQEVLLAKTFGCCRFLYNQMLNDKIREYEATKKMLRNTPAMYKKAYPFLKEVDSLALANVQLHLEKAYKNFFRDPKIGFPKFKSKHRSRKSYTTNVVNGNIQVEDHRIKLPKLKWIRMKKHREIAEKYCLKSVTISMEPSGKYYASLLYEKSDCENQAEEFDYEDAKILGIDYAMHGMAVFSEDIQKENEGYFRKSEERLAREQRKLSHCVKGSNNYYRQKRRVALCHEKIRNQRKDFLHKLSYEMAEAYDVVAVEDIDMKAMSQCMHFGKSVMDNSYGKFRELLEYKLTWRGKKLVRVDRFFPSSKKCCKCGSVKKELKLSDRVYLCTCGNRIDRDLNAAINIREEARRMLLAG
;
A
#
# COMPACT_ATOMS: atom_id res chain seq x y z
N MET A 1 7.72 5.27 16.69
CA MET A 1 7.50 4.94 15.25
C MET A 1 6.76 3.61 15.12
N ASN A 2 5.76 3.48 14.22
CA ASN A 2 4.97 2.26 14.06
C ASN A 2 5.43 1.43 12.86
N ILE A 3 5.65 0.12 13.07
CA ILE A 3 6.05 -0.83 12.03
C ILE A 3 5.04 -1.99 11.98
N ALA A 4 4.63 -2.40 10.78
CA ALA A 4 3.72 -3.52 10.59
C ALA A 4 4.39 -4.68 9.84
N TYR A 5 4.39 -5.86 10.45
CA TYR A 5 4.84 -7.10 9.83
C TYR A 5 3.66 -7.99 9.47
N ARG A 6 3.66 -8.54 8.26
CA ARG A 6 2.57 -9.39 7.77
C ARG A 6 3.04 -10.80 7.57
N PHE A 7 2.51 -11.73 8.36
CA PHE A 7 2.84 -13.16 8.32
C PHE A 7 1.66 -13.97 7.83
N ARG A 8 1.95 -15.09 7.16
CA ARG A 8 0.93 -16.06 6.77
C ARG A 8 0.57 -16.94 7.95
N ILE A 9 -0.74 -17.13 8.21
CA ILE A 9 -1.25 -18.03 9.22
C ILE A 9 -2.03 -19.19 8.61
N TYR A 10 -2.08 -20.31 9.31
CA TYR A 10 -2.68 -21.57 8.85
C TYR A 10 -3.70 -22.03 9.89
N PRO A 11 -4.91 -21.46 9.90
CA PRO A 11 -5.95 -21.90 10.80
C PRO A 11 -6.42 -23.30 10.45
N ASN A 12 -6.81 -24.09 11.46
CA ASN A 12 -7.54 -25.33 11.28
C ASN A 12 -9.02 -25.07 10.93
N ARG A 13 -9.79 -26.12 10.66
CA ARG A 13 -11.19 -26.00 10.22
C ARG A 13 -12.09 -25.27 11.25
N GLU A 14 -11.93 -25.55 12.53
CA GLU A 14 -12.69 -24.89 13.60
C GLU A 14 -12.33 -23.39 13.69
N GLN A 15 -11.05 -23.10 13.60
CA GLN A 15 -10.55 -21.72 13.58
C GLN A 15 -11.01 -20.96 12.34
N GLU A 16 -11.08 -21.60 11.17
CA GLU A 16 -11.64 -21.01 9.94
C GLU A 16 -13.11 -20.63 10.12
N VAL A 17 -13.90 -21.49 10.76
CA VAL A 17 -15.32 -21.20 11.07
C VAL A 17 -15.41 -19.99 12.01
N LEU A 18 -14.61 -19.96 13.07
CA LEU A 18 -14.64 -18.85 14.04
C LEU A 18 -14.14 -17.54 13.41
N LEU A 19 -13.12 -17.60 12.55
CA LEU A 19 -12.67 -16.45 11.76
C LEU A 19 -13.77 -15.93 10.83
N ALA A 20 -14.49 -16.83 10.15
CA ALA A 20 -15.61 -16.45 9.29
C ALA A 20 -16.75 -15.79 10.08
N LYS A 21 -17.08 -16.32 11.27
CA LYS A 21 -18.02 -15.71 12.23
C LYS A 21 -17.54 -14.32 12.65
N THR A 22 -16.26 -14.17 13.02
CA THR A 22 -15.68 -12.88 13.44
C THR A 22 -15.77 -11.84 12.33
N PHE A 23 -15.40 -12.18 11.08
CA PHE A 23 -15.57 -11.27 9.94
C PHE A 23 -17.04 -10.90 9.72
N GLY A 24 -17.96 -11.86 9.90
CA GLY A 24 -19.40 -11.66 9.81
C GLY A 24 -19.92 -10.69 10.86
N CYS A 25 -19.59 -10.92 12.14
CA CYS A 25 -19.99 -10.10 13.29
C CYS A 25 -19.44 -8.66 13.17
N CYS A 26 -18.17 -8.50 12.81
CA CYS A 26 -17.58 -7.17 12.61
C CYS A 26 -18.26 -6.40 11.47
N ARG A 27 -18.60 -7.06 10.36
CA ARG A 27 -19.35 -6.43 9.27
C ARG A 27 -20.77 -6.07 9.68
N PHE A 28 -21.47 -6.99 10.32
CA PHE A 28 -22.83 -6.79 10.82
C PHE A 28 -22.88 -5.61 11.76
N LEU A 29 -22.04 -5.60 12.79
CA LEU A 29 -21.98 -4.55 13.78
C LEU A 29 -21.66 -3.18 13.16
N TYR A 30 -20.70 -3.13 12.22
CA TYR A 30 -20.39 -1.89 11.49
C TYR A 30 -21.62 -1.33 10.78
N ASN A 31 -22.34 -2.20 10.07
CA ASN A 31 -23.52 -1.78 9.31
C ASN A 31 -24.65 -1.35 10.23
N GLN A 32 -24.89 -2.06 11.34
CA GLN A 32 -25.90 -1.72 12.31
C GLN A 32 -25.60 -0.37 12.97
N MET A 33 -24.36 -0.18 13.44
CA MET A 33 -23.94 1.08 14.03
C MET A 33 -24.05 2.26 13.05
N LEU A 34 -23.68 2.05 11.78
CA LEU A 34 -23.82 3.07 10.75
C LEU A 34 -25.28 3.40 10.48
N ASN A 35 -26.14 2.39 10.34
CA ASN A 35 -27.57 2.56 10.12
C ASN A 35 -28.23 3.35 11.24
N ASP A 36 -27.94 3.00 12.49
CA ASP A 36 -28.54 3.66 13.64
C ASP A 36 -28.06 5.12 13.77
N LYS A 37 -26.79 5.41 13.44
CA LYS A 37 -26.28 6.79 13.37
C LYS A 37 -26.99 7.62 12.29
N ILE A 38 -27.28 7.03 11.15
CA ILE A 38 -28.00 7.70 10.05
C ILE A 38 -29.44 8.00 10.51
N ARG A 39 -30.15 7.00 11.01
CA ARG A 39 -31.56 7.15 11.48
C ARG A 39 -31.70 8.19 12.59
N GLU A 40 -30.81 8.15 13.58
CA GLU A 40 -30.83 9.11 14.67
C GLU A 40 -30.58 10.55 14.18
N TYR A 41 -29.60 10.70 13.27
CA TYR A 41 -29.32 12.02 12.69
C TYR A 41 -30.49 12.54 11.83
N GLU A 42 -31.17 11.69 11.10
CA GLU A 42 -32.37 12.06 10.32
C GLU A 42 -33.49 12.55 11.23
N ALA A 43 -33.69 11.87 12.38
CA ALA A 43 -34.76 12.18 13.33
C ALA A 43 -34.44 13.38 14.22
N THR A 44 -33.24 13.47 14.76
CA THR A 44 -32.88 14.42 15.81
C THR A 44 -31.85 15.46 15.44
N LYS A 45 -31.21 15.33 14.28
CA LYS A 45 -30.03 16.11 13.84
C LYS A 45 -28.82 16.01 14.79
N LYS A 46 -28.82 15.00 15.67
CA LYS A 46 -27.73 14.75 16.63
C LYS A 46 -26.98 13.46 16.26
N MET A 47 -25.67 13.44 16.49
CA MET A 47 -24.85 12.25 16.26
C MET A 47 -25.00 11.24 17.40
N LEU A 48 -25.51 10.05 17.08
CA LEU A 48 -25.63 8.96 18.05
C LEU A 48 -24.25 8.47 18.50
N ARG A 49 -24.06 8.38 19.82
CA ARG A 49 -22.89 7.75 20.45
C ARG A 49 -23.21 6.31 20.81
N ASN A 50 -23.15 5.41 19.83
CA ASN A 50 -23.39 3.99 20.05
C ASN A 50 -22.08 3.22 20.28
N THR A 51 -22.16 2.17 21.11
CA THR A 51 -21.03 1.30 21.45
C THR A 51 -21.36 -0.16 21.13
N PRO A 52 -20.35 -1.03 20.87
CA PRO A 52 -20.59 -2.46 20.63
C PRO A 52 -21.34 -3.18 21.76
N ALA A 53 -21.19 -2.70 23.00
CA ALA A 53 -21.86 -3.29 24.16
C ALA A 53 -23.38 -3.21 24.06
N MET A 54 -23.92 -2.11 23.53
CA MET A 54 -25.36 -1.91 23.35
C MET A 54 -26.00 -2.97 22.45
N TYR A 55 -25.24 -3.46 21.45
CA TYR A 55 -25.74 -4.45 20.50
C TYR A 55 -25.64 -5.89 21.00
N LYS A 56 -24.78 -6.19 21.98
CA LYS A 56 -24.59 -7.56 22.49
C LYS A 56 -25.83 -8.10 23.23
N LYS A 57 -26.69 -7.22 23.73
CA LYS A 57 -27.95 -7.61 24.40
C LYS A 57 -28.98 -8.04 23.36
N ALA A 58 -29.15 -7.25 22.29
CA ALA A 58 -30.07 -7.52 21.21
C ALA A 58 -29.59 -8.65 20.27
N TYR A 59 -28.27 -8.82 20.14
CA TYR A 59 -27.63 -9.77 19.23
C TYR A 59 -26.63 -10.67 19.97
N PRO A 60 -27.10 -11.72 20.67
CA PRO A 60 -26.26 -12.60 21.51
C PRO A 60 -25.08 -13.26 20.81
N PHE A 61 -25.20 -13.54 19.51
CA PHE A 61 -24.11 -14.13 18.70
C PHE A 61 -22.84 -13.26 18.65
N LEU A 62 -22.93 -11.97 18.93
CA LEU A 62 -21.77 -11.08 19.05
C LEU A 62 -20.87 -11.43 20.26
N LYS A 63 -21.37 -12.20 21.23
CA LYS A 63 -20.58 -12.68 22.38
C LYS A 63 -19.66 -13.86 22.01
N GLU A 64 -19.91 -14.54 20.90
CA GLU A 64 -19.10 -15.68 20.45
C GLU A 64 -17.72 -15.25 19.96
N VAL A 65 -17.57 -14.01 19.53
CA VAL A 65 -16.34 -13.47 18.93
C VAL A 65 -15.58 -12.55 19.91
N ASP A 66 -14.37 -12.19 19.52
CA ASP A 66 -13.49 -11.33 20.29
C ASP A 66 -14.12 -9.92 20.50
N SER A 67 -14.24 -9.51 21.76
CA SER A 67 -14.81 -8.21 22.13
C SER A 67 -13.96 -7.03 21.68
N LEU A 68 -12.64 -7.18 21.64
CA LEU A 68 -11.73 -6.14 21.17
C LEU A 68 -11.83 -5.97 19.65
N ALA A 69 -12.10 -7.05 18.91
CA ALA A 69 -12.42 -6.97 17.48
C ALA A 69 -13.67 -6.14 17.23
N LEU A 70 -14.70 -6.29 18.06
CA LEU A 70 -15.92 -5.48 17.99
C LEU A 70 -15.67 -4.02 18.39
N ALA A 71 -14.85 -3.75 19.41
CA ALA A 71 -14.46 -2.39 19.79
C ALA A 71 -13.73 -1.67 18.65
N ASN A 72 -12.85 -2.36 17.94
CA ASN A 72 -12.19 -1.79 16.75
C ASN A 72 -13.16 -1.47 15.61
N VAL A 73 -14.33 -2.10 15.53
CA VAL A 73 -15.37 -1.73 14.56
C VAL A 73 -15.86 -0.32 14.81
N GLN A 74 -16.11 0.04 16.08
CA GLN A 74 -16.49 1.40 16.45
C GLN A 74 -15.42 2.41 16.07
N LEU A 75 -14.16 2.15 16.44
CA LEU A 75 -13.02 3.02 16.10
C LEU A 75 -12.88 3.24 14.58
N HIS A 76 -13.08 2.18 13.80
CA HIS A 76 -13.03 2.28 12.33
C HIS A 76 -14.18 3.11 11.76
N LEU A 77 -15.39 3.01 12.33
CA LEU A 77 -16.52 3.81 11.91
C LEU A 77 -16.33 5.28 12.28
N GLU A 78 -15.87 5.55 13.48
CA GLU A 78 -15.55 6.91 13.95
C GLU A 78 -14.45 7.55 13.09
N LYS A 79 -13.40 6.78 12.75
CA LYS A 79 -12.35 7.26 11.84
C LYS A 79 -12.90 7.56 10.43
N ALA A 80 -13.85 6.76 9.94
CA ALA A 80 -14.48 7.01 8.64
C ALA A 80 -15.28 8.32 8.64
N TYR A 81 -16.04 8.61 9.72
CA TYR A 81 -16.70 9.89 9.89
C TYR A 81 -15.73 11.07 10.02
N LYS A 82 -14.69 10.93 10.84
CA LYS A 82 -13.65 11.97 10.97
C LYS A 82 -13.00 12.30 9.61
N ASN A 83 -12.72 11.28 8.79
CA ASN A 83 -12.16 11.49 7.46
C ASN A 83 -13.15 12.21 6.54
N PHE A 84 -14.42 11.85 6.55
CA PHE A 84 -15.47 12.51 5.78
C PHE A 84 -15.63 13.98 6.16
N PHE A 85 -15.67 14.31 7.45
CA PHE A 85 -15.78 15.70 7.92
C PHE A 85 -14.51 16.53 7.62
N ARG A 86 -13.34 15.90 7.62
CA ARG A 86 -12.09 16.56 7.26
C ARG A 86 -11.99 16.87 5.75
N ASP A 87 -12.41 15.94 4.90
CA ASP A 87 -12.38 16.06 3.45
C ASP A 87 -13.58 15.34 2.84
N PRO A 88 -14.65 16.10 2.46
CA PRO A 88 -15.86 15.55 1.86
C PRO A 88 -15.62 14.76 0.57
N LYS A 89 -14.51 15.00 -0.15
CA LYS A 89 -14.12 14.25 -1.35
C LYS A 89 -13.89 12.76 -1.09
N ILE A 90 -13.59 12.39 0.15
CA ILE A 90 -13.46 10.98 0.60
C ILE A 90 -14.81 10.25 0.53
N GLY A 91 -15.90 10.99 0.66
CA GLY A 91 -17.28 10.49 0.62
C GLY A 91 -17.75 9.93 1.97
N PHE A 92 -19.06 9.85 2.11
CA PHE A 92 -19.75 9.37 3.30
C PHE A 92 -19.44 7.88 3.58
N PRO A 93 -19.38 7.44 4.85
CA PRO A 93 -19.17 6.04 5.21
C PRO A 93 -20.19 5.11 4.55
N LYS A 94 -19.71 4.05 3.89
CA LYS A 94 -20.57 3.11 3.12
C LYS A 94 -20.80 1.80 3.88
N PHE A 95 -21.99 1.21 3.72
CA PHE A 95 -22.30 -0.13 4.21
C PHE A 95 -21.34 -1.18 3.63
N LYS A 96 -20.92 -2.12 4.48
CA LYS A 96 -20.02 -3.20 4.09
C LYS A 96 -20.81 -4.40 3.54
N SER A 97 -20.42 -4.89 2.37
CA SER A 97 -21.00 -6.05 1.69
C SER A 97 -20.21 -7.33 1.99
N LYS A 98 -20.91 -8.48 2.10
CA LYS A 98 -20.30 -9.81 2.27
C LYS A 98 -19.34 -10.18 1.12
N HIS A 99 -19.66 -9.73 -0.09
CA HIS A 99 -18.94 -10.13 -1.31
C HIS A 99 -17.89 -9.12 -1.78
N ARG A 100 -18.09 -7.83 -1.50
CA ARG A 100 -17.22 -6.75 -1.98
C ARG A 100 -16.23 -6.24 -0.92
N SER A 101 -16.62 -6.30 0.37
CA SER A 101 -15.76 -5.79 1.43
C SER A 101 -14.66 -6.78 1.80
N ARG A 102 -13.50 -6.24 2.17
CA ARG A 102 -12.37 -7.04 2.65
C ARG A 102 -12.76 -7.79 3.91
N LYS A 103 -12.43 -9.07 3.98
CA LYS A 103 -12.59 -9.90 5.17
C LYS A 103 -11.39 -9.67 6.09
N SER A 104 -11.57 -8.79 7.07
CA SER A 104 -10.53 -8.49 8.06
C SER A 104 -11.14 -7.94 9.35
N TYR A 105 -10.45 -8.16 10.46
CA TYR A 105 -10.71 -7.51 11.74
C TYR A 105 -9.39 -7.22 12.45
N THR A 106 -9.40 -6.24 13.35
CA THR A 106 -8.26 -5.88 14.18
C THR A 106 -8.60 -6.14 15.65
N THR A 107 -7.64 -6.68 16.39
CA THR A 107 -7.71 -6.86 17.85
C THR A 107 -6.48 -6.25 18.50
N ASN A 108 -6.65 -5.61 19.64
CA ASN A 108 -5.58 -4.93 20.35
C ASN A 108 -4.94 -5.86 21.38
N VAL A 109 -3.68 -5.60 21.72
CA VAL A 109 -3.01 -6.27 22.85
C VAL A 109 -3.47 -5.62 24.14
N VAL A 110 -4.04 -6.42 25.03
CA VAL A 110 -4.47 -6.03 26.37
C VAL A 110 -4.18 -7.19 27.31
N ASN A 111 -3.42 -6.94 28.39
CA ASN A 111 -3.13 -7.93 29.43
C ASN A 111 -2.63 -9.30 28.88
N GLY A 112 -1.75 -9.29 27.88
CA GLY A 112 -1.16 -10.51 27.33
C GLY A 112 -2.11 -11.45 26.57
N ASN A 113 -3.27 -10.96 26.14
CA ASN A 113 -4.28 -11.72 25.39
C ASN A 113 -3.79 -12.21 24.01
N ILE A 114 -2.72 -11.62 23.48
CA ILE A 114 -2.06 -12.02 22.24
C ILE A 114 -0.62 -12.37 22.56
N GLN A 115 -0.18 -13.54 22.10
CA GLN A 115 1.20 -14.02 22.26
C GLN A 115 1.75 -14.45 20.89
N VAL A 116 3.01 -14.15 20.62
CA VAL A 116 3.68 -14.46 19.36
C VAL A 116 4.91 -15.29 19.64
N GLU A 117 4.97 -16.47 19.07
CA GLU A 117 6.14 -17.36 19.08
C GLU A 117 6.64 -17.56 17.64
N ASP A 118 7.73 -18.26 17.45
CA ASP A 118 8.36 -18.39 16.13
C ASP A 118 7.46 -18.99 15.06
N HIS A 119 6.65 -19.99 15.44
CA HIS A 119 5.82 -20.71 14.47
C HIS A 119 4.33 -20.61 14.74
N ARG A 120 3.91 -19.84 15.73
CA ARG A 120 2.51 -19.74 16.13
C ARG A 120 2.15 -18.39 16.77
N ILE A 121 0.90 -18.02 16.64
CA ILE A 121 0.31 -16.85 17.27
C ILE A 121 -0.92 -17.27 18.06
N LYS A 122 -1.03 -16.80 19.30
CA LYS A 122 -2.21 -16.95 20.15
C LYS A 122 -3.10 -15.72 19.97
N LEU A 123 -4.38 -15.95 19.68
CA LEU A 123 -5.36 -14.89 19.50
C LEU A 123 -6.58 -15.14 20.41
N PRO A 124 -7.27 -14.09 20.86
CA PRO A 124 -8.50 -14.21 21.65
C PRO A 124 -9.51 -15.13 20.95
N LYS A 125 -10.13 -16.04 21.70
CA LYS A 125 -11.09 -17.05 21.23
C LYS A 125 -10.53 -18.11 20.26
N LEU A 126 -9.50 -17.78 19.46
CA LEU A 126 -8.92 -18.66 18.42
C LEU A 126 -7.81 -19.57 18.94
N LYS A 127 -7.28 -19.29 20.16
CA LYS A 127 -6.14 -20.03 20.74
C LYS A 127 -4.91 -19.92 19.81
N TRP A 128 -4.05 -20.94 19.80
CA TRP A 128 -2.82 -20.99 19.01
C TRP A 128 -3.13 -21.32 17.54
N ILE A 129 -2.60 -20.49 16.62
CA ILE A 129 -2.67 -20.71 15.18
C ILE A 129 -1.24 -20.80 14.64
N ARG A 130 -0.97 -21.77 13.79
CA ARG A 130 0.32 -21.91 13.11
C ARG A 130 0.58 -20.69 12.23
N MET A 131 1.79 -20.13 12.33
CA MET A 131 2.22 -18.92 11.59
C MET A 131 3.58 -19.20 10.95
N LYS A 132 3.79 -18.64 9.74
CA LYS A 132 5.12 -18.63 9.11
C LYS A 132 5.78 -17.28 9.38
N LYS A 133 6.57 -17.21 10.44
CA LYS A 133 7.43 -16.05 10.74
C LYS A 133 8.67 -16.15 9.83
N HIS A 134 8.87 -15.17 8.97
CA HIS A 134 9.98 -15.12 8.01
C HIS A 134 10.94 -13.97 8.28
N ARG A 135 10.74 -13.26 9.38
CA ARG A 135 11.59 -12.17 9.88
C ARG A 135 11.60 -12.19 11.39
N GLU A 136 12.73 -11.95 11.95
CA GLU A 136 12.84 -11.68 13.37
C GLU A 136 12.39 -10.25 13.68
N ILE A 137 11.83 -10.09 14.85
CA ILE A 137 11.33 -8.81 15.35
C ILE A 137 12.19 -8.51 16.57
N ALA A 138 12.91 -7.39 16.52
CA ALA A 138 13.78 -7.01 17.61
C ALA A 138 12.96 -6.79 18.90
N GLU A 139 13.51 -7.16 20.04
CA GLU A 139 12.85 -7.11 21.37
C GLU A 139 12.40 -5.70 21.77
N LYS A 140 13.06 -4.66 21.23
CA LYS A 140 12.70 -3.26 21.44
C LYS A 140 11.36 -2.83 20.83
N TYR A 141 10.65 -3.73 20.15
CA TYR A 141 9.35 -3.43 19.55
C TYR A 141 8.21 -4.00 20.40
N CYS A 142 7.29 -3.13 20.81
CA CYS A 142 6.09 -3.50 21.56
C CYS A 142 4.92 -3.79 20.61
N LEU A 143 4.33 -4.99 20.71
CA LEU A 143 3.14 -5.34 19.92
C LEU A 143 1.92 -4.58 20.42
N LYS A 144 1.25 -3.81 19.56
CA LYS A 144 0.05 -3.01 19.89
C LYS A 144 -1.26 -3.66 19.44
N SER A 145 -1.27 -4.17 18.21
CA SER A 145 -2.48 -4.79 17.65
C SER A 145 -2.15 -5.81 16.57
N VAL A 146 -3.12 -6.68 16.31
CA VAL A 146 -3.04 -7.66 15.23
C VAL A 146 -4.27 -7.53 14.33
N THR A 147 -4.04 -7.39 13.03
CA THR A 147 -5.10 -7.44 12.03
C THR A 147 -5.07 -8.77 11.30
N ILE A 148 -6.14 -9.55 11.47
CA ILE A 148 -6.33 -10.80 10.74
C ILE A 148 -7.10 -10.51 9.45
N SER A 149 -6.62 -11.07 8.35
CA SER A 149 -7.26 -10.90 7.05
C SER A 149 -7.28 -12.20 6.25
N MET A 150 -8.35 -12.37 5.45
CA MET A 150 -8.46 -13.45 4.46
C MET A 150 -8.43 -12.83 3.06
N GLU A 151 -7.51 -13.30 2.24
CA GLU A 151 -7.43 -12.91 0.83
C GLU A 151 -8.46 -13.67 -0.03
N PRO A 152 -8.83 -13.15 -1.22
CA PRO A 152 -9.71 -13.84 -2.15
C PRO A 152 -9.21 -15.23 -2.57
N SER A 153 -7.92 -15.50 -2.49
CA SER A 153 -7.29 -16.80 -2.70
C SER A 153 -7.60 -17.84 -1.60
N GLY A 154 -8.26 -17.42 -0.50
CA GLY A 154 -8.52 -18.24 0.68
C GLY A 154 -7.36 -18.32 1.67
N LYS A 155 -6.29 -17.58 1.46
CA LYS A 155 -5.14 -17.54 2.38
C LYS A 155 -5.38 -16.55 3.51
N TYR A 156 -4.97 -16.91 4.72
CA TYR A 156 -5.07 -16.07 5.91
C TYR A 156 -3.73 -15.43 6.26
N TYR A 157 -3.80 -14.21 6.76
CA TYR A 157 -2.63 -13.45 7.17
C TYR A 157 -2.90 -12.71 8.49
N ALA A 158 -1.87 -12.63 9.32
CA ALA A 158 -1.81 -11.77 10.49
C ALA A 158 -0.86 -10.61 10.20
N SER A 159 -1.34 -9.38 10.30
CA SER A 159 -0.51 -8.17 10.26
C SER A 159 -0.35 -7.68 11.69
N LEU A 160 0.87 -7.76 12.21
CA LEU A 160 1.25 -7.40 13.57
C LEU A 160 1.77 -5.96 13.55
N LEU A 161 1.11 -5.08 14.27
CA LEU A 161 1.52 -3.69 14.43
C LEU A 161 2.37 -3.56 15.68
N TYR A 162 3.61 -3.16 15.50
CA TYR A 162 4.56 -2.86 16.56
C TYR A 162 4.83 -1.37 16.66
N GLU A 163 5.02 -0.92 17.87
CA GLU A 163 5.54 0.40 18.17
C GLU A 163 7.00 0.27 18.60
N LYS A 164 7.89 1.03 17.98
CA LYS A 164 9.26 1.18 18.42
C LYS A 164 9.25 2.10 19.64
N SER A 165 9.69 1.60 20.79
CA SER A 165 10.00 2.44 21.94
C SER A 165 11.00 3.49 21.51
N ASP A 166 10.79 4.74 21.87
CA ASP A 166 11.58 5.87 21.41
C ASP A 166 13.07 5.58 21.50
N CYS A 167 13.68 5.47 20.35
CA CYS A 167 15.08 5.65 20.18
C CYS A 167 15.22 6.94 19.40
N GLU A 168 15.94 7.85 19.96
CA GLU A 168 16.59 9.00 19.35
C GLU A 168 16.51 8.96 17.83
N ASN A 169 15.53 9.67 17.27
CA ASN A 169 15.68 10.19 15.94
C ASN A 169 16.68 11.34 16.08
N GLN A 170 17.95 11.00 16.23
CA GLN A 170 18.99 11.90 15.78
C GLN A 170 18.78 11.95 14.26
N ALA A 171 18.06 12.97 13.81
CA ALA A 171 18.25 13.48 12.48
C ALA A 171 19.71 13.94 12.49
N GLU A 172 20.63 13.10 12.03
CA GLU A 172 21.95 13.54 11.64
C GLU A 172 21.70 14.66 10.64
N GLU A 173 22.19 15.86 10.93
CA GLU A 173 22.19 16.95 9.96
C GLU A 173 23.06 16.48 8.79
N PHE A 174 22.39 16.10 7.70
CA PHE A 174 23.07 15.72 6.48
C PHE A 174 23.70 16.96 5.85
N ASP A 175 25.01 16.92 5.64
CA ASP A 175 25.65 17.83 4.71
C ASP A 175 25.23 17.48 3.29
N TYR A 176 24.40 18.34 2.71
CA TYR A 176 23.86 18.13 1.37
C TYR A 176 24.85 18.49 0.25
N GLU A 177 25.99 19.15 0.55
CA GLU A 177 27.00 19.45 -0.47
C GLU A 177 27.64 18.18 -1.00
N ASP A 178 28.00 17.25 -0.11
CA ASP A 178 28.62 15.96 -0.46
C ASP A 178 27.61 14.82 -0.58
N ALA A 179 26.31 15.08 -0.43
CA ALA A 179 25.28 14.06 -0.46
C ALA A 179 25.22 13.32 -1.82
N LYS A 180 25.17 11.99 -1.75
CA LYS A 180 24.96 11.14 -2.92
C LYS A 180 23.51 11.15 -3.35
N ILE A 181 23.21 11.90 -4.44
CA ILE A 181 21.85 12.14 -4.92
C ILE A 181 21.57 11.31 -6.17
N LEU A 182 20.46 10.57 -6.19
CA LEU A 182 19.94 9.87 -7.37
C LEU A 182 18.72 10.61 -7.91
N GLY A 183 18.74 10.99 -9.19
CA GLY A 183 17.58 11.50 -9.92
C GLY A 183 16.85 10.36 -10.63
N ILE A 184 15.51 10.36 -10.59
CA ILE A 184 14.65 9.34 -11.21
C ILE A 184 13.59 10.03 -12.06
N ASP A 185 13.62 9.76 -13.36
CA ASP A 185 12.56 10.09 -14.30
C ASP A 185 11.62 8.90 -14.50
N TYR A 186 10.30 9.14 -14.56
CA TYR A 186 9.32 8.10 -14.79
C TYR A 186 9.26 7.71 -16.25
N ALA A 187 9.50 6.45 -16.54
CA ALA A 187 9.39 5.89 -17.88
C ALA A 187 8.19 4.95 -18.01
N MET A 188 7.44 5.09 -19.10
CA MET A 188 6.30 4.21 -19.39
C MET A 188 6.73 2.78 -19.68
N HIS A 189 7.87 2.62 -20.32
CA HIS A 189 8.56 1.34 -20.54
C HIS A 189 9.67 1.21 -19.50
N GLY A 190 9.73 0.06 -18.81
CA GLY A 190 10.80 -0.21 -17.85
C GLY A 190 10.61 0.39 -16.44
N MET A 191 9.62 1.26 -16.22
CA MET A 191 9.25 1.92 -14.96
C MET A 191 9.97 3.25 -14.70
N ALA A 192 11.29 3.35 -14.81
CA ALA A 192 12.06 4.55 -14.49
C ALA A 192 13.40 4.56 -15.22
N VAL A 193 13.91 5.77 -15.48
CA VAL A 193 15.27 6.03 -15.91
C VAL A 193 16.00 6.74 -14.76
N PHE A 194 17.23 6.33 -14.50
CA PHE A 194 18.03 6.82 -13.40
C PHE A 194 19.13 7.76 -13.89
N SER A 195 19.53 8.73 -13.10
CA SER A 195 20.62 9.64 -13.43
C SER A 195 21.99 8.98 -13.45
N GLU A 196 22.09 7.75 -13.04
CA GLU A 196 23.26 6.87 -13.11
C GLU A 196 22.92 5.62 -13.91
N ASP A 197 23.95 4.86 -14.35
CA ASP A 197 23.76 3.63 -15.14
C ASP A 197 23.24 2.48 -14.27
N ILE A 198 21.98 2.58 -13.89
CA ILE A 198 21.27 1.54 -13.15
C ILE A 198 20.33 0.82 -14.13
N GLN A 199 20.73 -0.36 -14.58
CA GLN A 199 19.91 -1.19 -15.46
C GLN A 199 18.93 -2.04 -14.64
N LYS A 200 17.78 -1.48 -14.27
CA LYS A 200 16.71 -2.17 -13.55
C LYS A 200 15.38 -1.95 -14.25
N GLU A 201 14.98 -2.92 -15.03
CA GLU A 201 13.68 -2.88 -15.73
C GLU A 201 12.59 -3.64 -14.97
N ASN A 202 11.39 -3.10 -15.03
CA ASN A 202 10.20 -3.84 -14.62
C ASN A 202 9.89 -4.91 -15.65
N GLU A 203 9.94 -6.17 -15.24
CA GLU A 203 9.71 -7.32 -16.10
C GLU A 203 8.28 -7.42 -16.69
N GLY A 204 7.39 -6.45 -16.45
CA GLY A 204 6.03 -6.48 -16.93
C GLY A 204 5.23 -7.69 -16.43
N TYR A 205 5.22 -7.92 -15.14
CA TYR A 205 4.61 -9.10 -14.51
C TYR A 205 3.14 -9.33 -14.87
N PHE A 206 2.39 -8.24 -15.08
CA PHE A 206 1.01 -8.33 -15.53
C PHE A 206 0.96 -8.82 -16.99
N ARG A 207 1.73 -8.22 -17.88
CA ARG A 207 1.77 -8.59 -19.31
C ARG A 207 2.18 -10.05 -19.50
N LYS A 208 3.22 -10.52 -18.79
CA LYS A 208 3.66 -11.93 -18.79
C LYS A 208 2.58 -12.91 -18.31
N SER A 209 1.65 -12.44 -17.51
CA SER A 209 0.58 -13.26 -16.93
C SER A 209 -0.80 -13.00 -17.53
N GLU A 210 -0.93 -12.04 -18.47
CA GLU A 210 -2.23 -11.58 -19.01
C GLU A 210 -2.99 -12.71 -19.71
N GLU A 211 -2.33 -13.49 -20.56
CA GLU A 211 -2.94 -14.61 -21.27
C GLU A 211 -3.49 -15.69 -20.32
N ARG A 212 -2.68 -16.05 -19.31
CA ARG A 212 -3.09 -17.00 -18.29
C ARG A 212 -4.29 -16.48 -17.51
N LEU A 213 -4.25 -15.22 -17.09
CA LEU A 213 -5.35 -14.59 -16.37
C LEU A 213 -6.62 -14.55 -17.21
N ALA A 214 -6.53 -14.15 -18.48
CA ALA A 214 -7.64 -14.11 -19.43
C ALA A 214 -8.26 -15.50 -19.64
N ARG A 215 -7.41 -16.55 -19.73
CA ARG A 215 -7.86 -17.94 -19.83
C ARG A 215 -8.67 -18.37 -18.60
N GLU A 216 -8.16 -18.09 -17.40
CA GLU A 216 -8.85 -18.44 -16.15
C GLU A 216 -10.12 -17.61 -15.96
N GLN A 217 -10.16 -16.36 -16.41
CA GLN A 217 -11.35 -15.51 -16.38
C GLN A 217 -12.44 -16.02 -17.37
N ARG A 218 -12.06 -16.41 -18.58
CA ARG A 218 -13.00 -17.05 -19.54
C ARG A 218 -13.63 -18.30 -18.97
N LYS A 219 -12.83 -19.20 -18.36
CA LYS A 219 -13.36 -20.37 -17.65
C LYS A 219 -14.34 -19.99 -16.55
N LEU A 220 -14.07 -18.92 -15.82
CA LEU A 220 -14.96 -18.42 -14.76
C LEU A 220 -16.29 -17.90 -15.33
N SER A 221 -16.29 -17.22 -16.48
CA SER A 221 -17.50 -16.70 -17.10
C SER A 221 -18.47 -17.81 -17.57
N HIS A 222 -17.94 -18.98 -17.91
CA HIS A 222 -18.74 -20.15 -18.28
C HIS A 222 -19.25 -20.97 -17.08
N CYS A 223 -18.81 -20.65 -15.85
CA CYS A 223 -19.31 -21.37 -14.67
C CYS A 223 -20.67 -20.82 -14.22
N VAL A 224 -21.59 -21.71 -13.82
CA VAL A 224 -22.85 -21.31 -13.19
C VAL A 224 -22.56 -20.60 -11.87
N LYS A 225 -23.01 -19.36 -11.74
CA LYS A 225 -22.82 -18.53 -10.53
C LYS A 225 -23.39 -19.25 -9.30
N GLY A 226 -22.59 -19.31 -8.22
CA GLY A 226 -23.00 -19.98 -6.99
C GLY A 226 -22.68 -21.48 -6.91
N SER A 227 -22.29 -22.12 -8.01
CA SER A 227 -21.88 -23.51 -8.01
C SER A 227 -20.49 -23.70 -7.34
N ASN A 228 -20.21 -24.94 -6.91
CA ASN A 228 -18.88 -25.28 -6.36
C ASN A 228 -17.76 -25.06 -7.39
N ASN A 229 -18.05 -25.35 -8.67
CA ASN A 229 -17.10 -25.10 -9.76
C ASN A 229 -16.82 -23.59 -9.94
N TYR A 230 -17.84 -22.74 -9.83
CA TYR A 230 -17.68 -21.29 -9.85
C TYR A 230 -16.74 -20.80 -8.72
N TYR A 231 -16.94 -21.26 -7.50
CA TYR A 231 -16.08 -20.84 -6.37
C TYR A 231 -14.67 -21.39 -6.50
N ARG A 232 -14.49 -22.62 -7.00
CA ARG A 232 -13.17 -23.20 -7.30
C ARG A 232 -12.44 -22.39 -8.37
N GLN A 233 -13.12 -22.04 -9.46
CA GLN A 233 -12.53 -21.26 -10.55
C GLN A 233 -12.25 -19.83 -10.13
N LYS A 234 -13.13 -19.18 -9.37
CA LYS A 234 -12.92 -17.86 -8.79
C LYS A 234 -11.65 -17.80 -7.92
N ARG A 235 -11.39 -18.88 -7.17
CA ARG A 235 -10.13 -19.00 -6.40
C ARG A 235 -8.91 -19.10 -7.29
N ARG A 236 -8.97 -19.79 -8.43
CA ARG A 236 -7.85 -19.85 -9.41
C ARG A 236 -7.55 -18.47 -9.99
N VAL A 237 -8.55 -17.71 -10.40
CA VAL A 237 -8.38 -16.32 -10.84
C VAL A 237 -7.75 -15.47 -9.74
N ALA A 238 -8.21 -15.60 -8.49
CA ALA A 238 -7.63 -14.87 -7.35
C ALA A 238 -6.17 -15.23 -7.10
N LEU A 239 -5.77 -16.49 -7.30
CA LEU A 239 -4.36 -16.93 -7.20
C LEU A 239 -3.48 -16.31 -8.30
N CYS A 240 -4.00 -16.17 -9.53
CA CYS A 240 -3.27 -15.47 -10.60
C CYS A 240 -3.02 -14.00 -10.23
N HIS A 241 -4.04 -13.28 -9.81
CA HIS A 241 -3.89 -11.89 -9.33
C HIS A 241 -2.95 -11.77 -8.14
N GLU A 242 -3.01 -12.71 -7.19
CA GLU A 242 -2.11 -12.72 -6.03
C GLU A 242 -0.65 -12.91 -6.46
N LYS A 243 -0.37 -13.81 -7.41
CA LYS A 243 0.98 -14.03 -7.93
C LYS A 243 1.54 -12.75 -8.56
N ILE A 244 0.79 -12.11 -9.48
CA ILE A 244 1.20 -10.87 -10.14
C ILE A 244 1.48 -9.77 -9.10
N ARG A 245 0.56 -9.57 -8.16
CA ARG A 245 0.71 -8.59 -7.09
C ARG A 245 1.96 -8.85 -6.24
N ASN A 246 2.23 -10.10 -5.89
CA ASN A 246 3.37 -10.45 -5.04
C ASN A 246 4.70 -10.28 -5.78
N GLN A 247 4.80 -10.69 -7.05
CA GLN A 247 6.00 -10.49 -7.88
C GLN A 247 6.32 -8.99 -8.02
N ARG A 248 5.31 -8.19 -8.39
CA ARG A 248 5.46 -6.73 -8.48
C ARG A 248 5.90 -6.11 -7.14
N LYS A 249 5.27 -6.53 -6.05
CA LYS A 249 5.61 -6.02 -4.72
C LYS A 249 7.04 -6.41 -4.31
N ASP A 250 7.48 -7.62 -4.60
CA ASP A 250 8.85 -8.08 -4.33
C ASP A 250 9.88 -7.24 -5.09
N PHE A 251 9.66 -7.05 -6.38
CA PHE A 251 10.50 -6.19 -7.22
C PHE A 251 10.61 -4.76 -6.65
N LEU A 252 9.46 -4.12 -6.37
CA LEU A 252 9.45 -2.75 -5.85
C LEU A 252 10.11 -2.64 -4.47
N HIS A 253 9.96 -3.65 -3.62
CA HIS A 253 10.63 -3.67 -2.31
C HIS A 253 12.14 -3.81 -2.43
N LYS A 254 12.64 -4.66 -3.34
CA LYS A 254 14.07 -4.83 -3.60
C LYS A 254 14.66 -3.53 -4.16
N LEU A 255 14.07 -3.01 -5.24
CA LEU A 255 14.52 -1.80 -5.89
C LEU A 255 14.57 -0.60 -4.93
N SER A 256 13.48 -0.35 -4.20
CA SER A 256 13.45 0.75 -3.22
C SER A 256 14.36 0.53 -2.01
N TYR A 257 14.72 -0.72 -1.69
CA TYR A 257 15.70 -1.03 -0.64
C TYR A 257 17.12 -0.70 -1.12
N GLU A 258 17.50 -1.20 -2.29
CA GLU A 258 18.81 -0.95 -2.91
C GLU A 258 19.10 0.56 -3.03
N MET A 259 18.11 1.34 -3.48
CA MET A 259 18.24 2.79 -3.58
C MET A 259 18.37 3.48 -2.22
N ALA A 260 17.55 3.09 -1.24
CA ALA A 260 17.63 3.68 0.09
C ALA A 260 18.92 3.32 0.84
N GLU A 261 19.59 2.22 0.47
CA GLU A 261 20.93 1.89 0.98
C GLU A 261 22.01 2.72 0.30
N ALA A 262 21.97 2.81 -1.04
CA ALA A 262 23.06 3.33 -1.84
C ALA A 262 23.14 4.88 -1.89
N TYR A 263 22.03 5.58 -1.68
CA TYR A 263 21.92 7.03 -1.85
C TYR A 263 21.41 7.70 -0.57
N ASP A 264 21.85 8.94 -0.34
CA ASP A 264 21.45 9.77 0.80
C ASP A 264 20.17 10.54 0.47
N VAL A 265 20.05 10.95 -0.78
CA VAL A 265 18.86 11.62 -1.30
C VAL A 265 18.42 10.95 -2.59
N VAL A 266 17.11 10.75 -2.72
CA VAL A 266 16.51 10.33 -4.00
C VAL A 266 15.54 11.40 -4.45
N ALA A 267 15.70 11.87 -5.69
CA ALA A 267 14.87 12.88 -6.31
C ALA A 267 13.92 12.27 -7.33
N VAL A 268 12.65 12.64 -7.28
CA VAL A 268 11.61 12.17 -8.20
C VAL A 268 10.74 13.35 -8.67
N GLU A 269 10.18 13.26 -9.85
CA GLU A 269 9.19 14.23 -10.33
C GLU A 269 7.83 14.01 -9.61
N ASP A 270 7.12 15.09 -9.27
CA ASP A 270 5.78 15.03 -8.66
C ASP A 270 4.69 14.80 -9.71
N ILE A 271 4.61 13.59 -10.23
CA ILE A 271 3.64 13.20 -11.26
C ILE A 271 2.31 12.80 -10.64
N ASP A 272 1.20 13.34 -11.19
CA ASP A 272 -0.15 12.85 -10.90
C ASP A 272 -0.44 11.55 -11.68
N MET A 273 -0.13 10.42 -11.04
CA MET A 273 -0.33 9.09 -11.61
C MET A 273 -1.79 8.78 -11.94
N LYS A 274 -2.74 9.42 -11.25
CA LYS A 274 -4.17 9.22 -11.49
C LYS A 274 -4.59 9.92 -12.78
N ALA A 275 -4.19 11.16 -12.95
CA ALA A 275 -4.43 11.91 -14.19
C ALA A 275 -3.77 11.20 -15.39
N MET A 276 -2.53 10.78 -15.26
CA MET A 276 -1.80 10.04 -16.30
C MET A 276 -2.51 8.74 -16.70
N SER A 277 -3.03 7.99 -15.72
CA SER A 277 -3.79 6.74 -15.98
C SER A 277 -5.08 6.99 -16.77
N GLN A 278 -5.71 8.14 -16.60
CA GLN A 278 -7.01 8.46 -17.21
C GLN A 278 -6.88 9.12 -18.59
N CYS A 279 -5.89 10.02 -18.77
CA CYS A 279 -5.82 10.90 -19.94
C CYS A 279 -5.29 10.24 -21.22
N MET A 280 -4.52 9.15 -21.16
CA MET A 280 -3.77 8.66 -22.33
C MET A 280 -3.91 7.15 -22.57
N HIS A 281 -4.94 6.50 -22.05
CA HIS A 281 -5.13 5.03 -22.11
C HIS A 281 -3.94 4.20 -21.57
N PHE A 282 -3.04 4.84 -20.82
CA PHE A 282 -1.86 4.19 -20.22
C PHE A 282 -2.15 3.40 -18.93
N GLY A 283 -3.41 3.22 -18.59
CA GLY A 283 -3.83 2.56 -17.35
C GLY A 283 -3.16 1.21 -17.10
N LYS A 284 -2.96 0.38 -18.14
CA LYS A 284 -2.26 -0.91 -17.99
C LYS A 284 -0.79 -0.72 -17.58
N SER A 285 -0.06 0.17 -18.25
CA SER A 285 1.37 0.43 -17.97
C SER A 285 1.57 1.10 -16.61
N VAL A 286 0.76 2.11 -16.28
CA VAL A 286 0.78 2.77 -14.98
C VAL A 286 0.47 1.79 -13.85
N MET A 287 -0.51 0.90 -14.03
CA MET A 287 -0.82 -0.14 -13.05
C MET A 287 0.26 -1.22 -12.96
N ASP A 288 0.90 -1.58 -14.06
CA ASP A 288 1.96 -2.61 -14.05
C ASP A 288 3.24 -2.06 -13.43
N ASN A 289 3.64 -0.86 -13.77
CA ASN A 289 4.79 -0.18 -13.18
C ASN A 289 4.59 0.14 -11.70
N SER A 290 3.36 0.46 -11.27
CA SER A 290 3.04 0.79 -9.88
C SER A 290 3.96 1.85 -9.26
N TYR A 291 4.34 2.88 -10.05
CA TYR A 291 5.30 3.92 -9.65
C TYR A 291 4.89 4.66 -8.38
N GLY A 292 3.60 4.98 -8.23
CA GLY A 292 3.08 5.57 -6.99
C GLY A 292 3.39 4.70 -5.75
N LYS A 293 3.30 3.36 -5.90
CA LYS A 293 3.67 2.43 -4.81
C LYS A 293 5.16 2.36 -4.58
N PHE A 294 5.97 2.44 -5.63
CA PHE A 294 7.42 2.55 -5.52
C PHE A 294 7.83 3.80 -4.73
N ARG A 295 7.26 4.97 -5.06
CA ARG A 295 7.50 6.24 -4.36
C ARG A 295 7.17 6.13 -2.85
N GLU A 296 6.01 5.54 -2.50
CA GLU A 296 5.65 5.30 -1.09
C GLU A 296 6.66 4.39 -0.37
N LEU A 297 7.12 3.32 -1.05
CA LEU A 297 8.09 2.39 -0.47
C LEU A 297 9.46 3.02 -0.28
N LEU A 298 9.86 3.87 -1.20
CA LEU A 298 11.12 4.61 -1.15
C LEU A 298 11.09 5.65 -0.04
N GLU A 299 10.03 6.45 0.04
CA GLU A 299 9.85 7.50 1.04
C GLU A 299 10.01 6.98 2.47
N TYR A 300 9.25 5.93 2.86
CA TYR A 300 9.37 5.44 4.23
C TYR A 300 10.73 4.78 4.52
N LYS A 301 11.37 4.16 3.52
CA LYS A 301 12.68 3.51 3.72
C LYS A 301 13.81 4.52 3.87
N LEU A 302 13.76 5.62 3.12
CA LEU A 302 14.68 6.75 3.28
C LEU A 302 14.46 7.39 4.64
N THR A 303 13.21 7.72 5.00
CA THR A 303 12.88 8.30 6.31
C THR A 303 13.36 7.43 7.48
N TRP A 304 13.27 6.10 7.37
CA TRP A 304 13.75 5.19 8.41
C TRP A 304 15.27 5.21 8.59
N ARG A 305 16.00 5.69 7.59
CA ARG A 305 17.46 5.82 7.58
C ARG A 305 17.94 7.25 7.82
N GLY A 306 17.05 8.18 8.17
CA GLY A 306 17.37 9.59 8.26
C GLY A 306 17.61 10.29 6.91
N LYS A 307 17.37 9.58 5.80
CA LYS A 307 17.58 10.03 4.43
C LYS A 307 16.35 10.71 3.84
N LYS A 308 16.49 11.42 2.71
CA LYS A 308 15.43 12.31 2.18
C LYS A 308 14.95 11.88 0.79
N LEU A 309 13.62 11.94 0.56
CA LEU A 309 13.01 11.92 -0.76
C LEU A 309 12.65 13.36 -1.15
N VAL A 310 13.22 13.86 -2.24
CA VAL A 310 12.92 15.19 -2.79
C VAL A 310 11.92 15.02 -3.94
N ARG A 311 10.88 15.84 -3.97
CA ARG A 311 9.91 15.90 -5.07
C ARG A 311 10.13 17.18 -5.85
N VAL A 312 10.59 17.04 -7.08
CA VAL A 312 10.76 18.14 -8.01
C VAL A 312 9.39 18.51 -8.60
N ASP A 313 9.13 19.80 -8.73
CA ASP A 313 7.86 20.31 -9.24
C ASP A 313 7.56 19.74 -10.64
N ARG A 314 6.29 19.39 -10.87
CA ARG A 314 5.80 18.80 -12.15
C ARG A 314 5.95 19.72 -13.35
N PHE A 315 6.06 21.03 -13.14
CA PHE A 315 6.27 22.03 -14.20
C PHE A 315 7.74 22.31 -14.47
N PHE A 316 8.65 21.74 -13.68
CA PHE A 316 10.09 21.84 -13.95
C PHE A 316 10.38 21.19 -15.33
N PRO A 317 11.05 21.92 -16.25
CA PRO A 317 11.25 21.43 -17.61
C PRO A 317 12.38 20.39 -17.69
N SER A 318 12.28 19.30 -16.91
CA SER A 318 13.32 18.27 -16.77
C SER A 318 13.83 17.73 -18.11
N SER A 319 12.91 17.39 -19.03
CA SER A 319 13.23 16.85 -20.35
C SER A 319 13.67 17.91 -21.37
N LYS A 320 13.29 19.20 -21.16
CA LYS A 320 13.60 20.30 -22.08
C LYS A 320 14.87 21.04 -21.75
N LYS A 321 15.34 20.98 -20.51
CA LYS A 321 16.56 21.61 -20.03
C LYS A 321 17.78 20.75 -20.41
N CYS A 322 18.86 21.40 -20.87
CA CYS A 322 20.13 20.69 -21.12
C CYS A 322 20.85 20.44 -19.81
N CYS A 323 21.17 19.19 -19.49
CA CYS A 323 21.88 18.84 -18.27
C CYS A 323 23.34 19.35 -18.24
N LYS A 324 23.91 19.74 -19.40
CA LYS A 324 25.29 20.25 -19.50
C LYS A 324 25.39 21.78 -19.40
N CYS A 325 24.56 22.53 -20.12
CA CYS A 325 24.66 23.99 -20.20
C CYS A 325 23.46 24.74 -19.61
N GLY A 326 22.40 24.03 -19.19
CA GLY A 326 21.22 24.63 -18.58
C GLY A 326 20.23 25.29 -19.55
N SER A 327 20.54 25.40 -20.86
CA SER A 327 19.63 26.01 -21.84
C SER A 327 18.33 25.20 -21.97
N VAL A 328 17.22 25.89 -22.11
CA VAL A 328 15.88 25.28 -22.19
C VAL A 328 15.35 25.37 -23.62
N LYS A 329 14.99 24.24 -24.22
CA LYS A 329 14.35 24.19 -25.53
C LYS A 329 12.89 24.63 -25.45
N LYS A 330 12.45 25.46 -26.40
CA LYS A 330 11.05 25.85 -26.54
C LYS A 330 10.17 24.65 -26.92
N GLU A 331 10.63 23.87 -27.90
CA GLU A 331 9.92 22.72 -28.42
C GLU A 331 10.75 21.43 -28.30
N LEU A 332 10.09 20.33 -27.88
CA LEU A 332 10.60 18.98 -27.85
C LEU A 332 9.42 18.02 -28.09
N LYS A 333 9.44 17.26 -29.16
CA LYS A 333 8.35 16.33 -29.49
C LYS A 333 8.42 15.09 -28.60
N LEU A 334 7.29 14.47 -28.32
CA LEU A 334 7.24 13.21 -27.56
C LEU A 334 7.95 12.05 -28.26
N SER A 335 8.05 12.11 -29.58
CA SER A 335 8.78 11.13 -30.40
C SER A 335 10.29 11.24 -30.30
N ASP A 336 10.81 12.39 -29.86
CA ASP A 336 12.24 12.64 -29.81
C ASP A 336 12.85 11.85 -28.64
N ARG A 337 13.65 10.85 -28.92
CA ARG A 337 14.32 10.00 -27.93
C ARG A 337 15.72 10.50 -27.58
N VAL A 338 16.34 11.28 -28.47
CA VAL A 338 17.66 11.87 -28.26
C VAL A 338 17.53 13.36 -28.05
N TYR A 339 18.08 13.85 -26.96
CA TYR A 339 18.20 15.28 -26.70
C TYR A 339 19.47 15.81 -27.36
N LEU A 340 19.33 16.80 -28.23
CA LEU A 340 20.41 17.49 -28.92
C LEU A 340 20.46 18.95 -28.49
N CYS A 341 21.58 19.46 -28.01
CA CYS A 341 21.74 20.86 -27.59
C CYS A 341 22.68 21.62 -28.51
N THR A 342 22.50 22.93 -28.63
CA THR A 342 23.42 23.83 -29.34
C THR A 342 24.82 23.84 -28.72
N CYS A 343 24.98 23.47 -27.44
CA CYS A 343 26.29 23.32 -26.79
C CYS A 343 27.02 22.03 -27.20
N GLY A 344 26.48 21.24 -28.15
CA GLY A 344 27.05 19.96 -28.59
C GLY A 344 26.62 18.75 -27.72
N ASN A 345 25.84 18.93 -26.68
CA ASN A 345 25.37 17.82 -25.85
C ASN A 345 24.39 16.94 -26.65
N ARG A 346 24.70 15.64 -26.75
CA ARG A 346 23.86 14.60 -27.34
C ARG A 346 23.69 13.46 -26.35
N ILE A 347 22.48 13.27 -25.85
CA ILE A 347 22.20 12.33 -24.77
C ILE A 347 20.78 11.75 -24.95
N ASP A 348 20.52 10.56 -24.39
CA ASP A 348 19.15 10.05 -24.26
C ASP A 348 18.29 11.07 -23.51
N ARG A 349 17.06 11.30 -23.99
CA ARG A 349 16.18 12.33 -23.46
C ARG A 349 15.74 12.06 -22.01
N ASP A 350 15.44 10.79 -21.71
CA ASP A 350 14.92 10.41 -20.39
C ASP A 350 16.08 10.39 -19.37
N LEU A 351 17.31 10.03 -19.83
CA LEU A 351 18.53 10.19 -19.02
C LEU A 351 18.87 11.66 -18.75
N ASN A 352 18.73 12.54 -19.75
CA ASN A 352 18.87 13.98 -19.57
C ASN A 352 17.88 14.50 -18.51
N ALA A 353 16.62 14.04 -18.55
CA ALA A 353 15.62 14.41 -17.56
C ALA A 353 15.97 13.92 -16.14
N ALA A 354 16.43 12.68 -16.01
CA ALA A 354 16.84 12.14 -14.70
C ALA A 354 18.02 12.91 -14.09
N ILE A 355 19.00 13.31 -14.91
CA ILE A 355 20.12 14.15 -14.48
C ILE A 355 19.62 15.54 -14.03
N ASN A 356 18.72 16.16 -14.79
CA ASN A 356 18.16 17.46 -14.45
C ASN A 356 17.33 17.41 -13.14
N ILE A 357 16.58 16.33 -12.90
CA ILE A 357 15.86 16.08 -11.65
C ILE A 357 16.85 16.00 -10.48
N ARG A 358 17.97 15.32 -10.64
CA ARG A 358 19.04 15.25 -9.63
C ARG A 358 19.61 16.62 -9.30
N GLU A 359 19.98 17.39 -10.31
CA GLU A 359 20.59 18.72 -10.12
C GLU A 359 19.60 19.74 -9.53
N GLU A 360 18.33 19.67 -9.92
CA GLU A 360 17.29 20.51 -9.32
C GLU A 360 17.07 20.19 -7.85
N ALA A 361 17.08 18.90 -7.49
CA ALA A 361 16.99 18.48 -6.10
C ALA A 361 18.20 18.96 -5.28
N ARG A 362 19.41 18.90 -5.83
CA ARG A 362 20.61 19.48 -5.20
C ARG A 362 20.43 20.97 -4.95
N ARG A 363 19.96 21.72 -5.95
CA ARG A 363 19.69 23.16 -5.83
C ARG A 363 18.65 23.45 -4.75
N MET A 364 17.57 22.66 -4.67
CA MET A 364 16.51 22.81 -3.67
C MET A 364 17.02 22.54 -2.24
N LEU A 365 17.93 21.58 -2.07
CA LEU A 365 18.50 21.22 -0.77
C LEU A 365 19.50 22.26 -0.25
N LEU A 366 20.25 22.92 -1.16
CA LEU A 366 21.21 23.96 -0.82
C LEU A 366 20.55 25.34 -0.62
N ALA A 367 19.34 25.55 -1.14
CA ALA A 367 18.60 26.81 -1.02
C ALA A 367 17.68 26.89 0.21
N GLY A 368 17.42 25.79 0.88
CA GLY A 368 16.51 25.72 2.03
C GLY A 368 16.99 24.97 3.16
#